data_f925f650887cd5a4b6fa8308fead44df
#
_entry.id   f925f650887cd5a4b6fa8308fead44df
#
_cell.length_a   1.000
_cell.length_b   1.000
_cell.length_c   1.000
_cell.angle_alpha   90.00
_cell.angle_beta   90.00
_cell.angle_gamma   90.00
#
_symmetry.space_group_name_H-M   'P 1'
#
loop_
_entity.id
_entity.type
_entity.pdbx_description
1 polymer ?
#
loop_
_entity_poly.entity_id
_entity_poly.type
_entity_poly.pdbx_seq_one_letter_code
_entity_poly.pdbx_strand_id
1 'polypeptide(L)'
;MNRWKVYATVIACMLFGWIGVEAHASEFNFAVTPTIPENQVDKSKTYFDLKMVPGAKQTVEIQLRNDTDEDITIENTVNSATTNLNGVVEYGQNGIKPDKTLRFNLKDYVEAPKEIILPKHSQKTLPLTITMPKDSFDGVMAGGITLKEKKKPRLLRINQKG
;
A
#
# COMPACT_ATOMS: atom_id res chain seq x y z
N MET A 1 24.97 32.75 -45.23
CA MET A 1 24.40 32.35 -43.93
C MET A 1 25.54 32.37 -42.93
N ASN A 2 25.51 33.28 -41.94
CA ASN A 2 26.70 33.56 -41.10
C ASN A 2 26.98 32.39 -40.16
N ARG A 3 28.11 31.75 -40.36
CA ARG A 3 28.60 30.59 -39.57
C ARG A 3 28.55 30.85 -38.06
N TRP A 4 28.70 32.10 -37.62
CA TRP A 4 28.58 32.49 -36.22
C TRP A 4 27.19 32.24 -35.66
N LYS A 5 26.11 32.51 -36.41
CA LYS A 5 24.72 32.23 -35.95
C LYS A 5 24.47 30.75 -35.69
N VAL A 6 25.09 29.89 -36.51
CA VAL A 6 24.99 28.42 -36.31
C VAL A 6 25.70 27.96 -35.02
N TYR A 7 26.89 28.50 -34.76
CA TYR A 7 27.61 28.17 -33.52
C TYR A 7 26.89 28.71 -32.28
N ALA A 8 26.31 29.89 -32.33
CA ALA A 8 25.51 30.44 -31.23
C ALA A 8 24.26 29.61 -30.91
N THR A 9 23.60 29.08 -31.96
CA THR A 9 22.43 28.21 -31.79
C THR A 9 22.81 26.85 -31.19
N VAL A 10 23.94 26.26 -31.61
CA VAL A 10 24.42 24.98 -31.06
C VAL A 10 24.81 25.12 -29.59
N ILE A 11 25.49 26.21 -29.21
CA ILE A 11 25.87 26.50 -27.81
C ILE A 11 24.61 26.73 -26.96
N ALA A 12 23.61 27.44 -27.46
CA ALA A 12 22.34 27.64 -26.76
C ALA A 12 21.59 26.31 -26.50
N CYS A 13 21.56 25.41 -27.51
CA CYS A 13 20.95 24.07 -27.33
C CYS A 13 21.72 23.22 -26.33
N MET A 14 23.05 23.29 -26.27
CA MET A 14 23.83 22.56 -25.25
C MET A 14 23.62 23.09 -23.82
N LEU A 15 23.38 24.38 -23.65
CA LEU A 15 23.09 24.95 -22.32
C LEU A 15 21.68 24.62 -21.82
N PHE A 16 20.72 24.43 -22.71
CA PHE A 16 19.35 24.02 -22.32
C PHE A 16 19.23 22.52 -21.97
N GLY A 17 20.16 21.68 -22.38
CA GLY A 17 20.16 20.24 -22.10
C GLY A 17 20.53 19.88 -20.65
N TRP A 18 20.92 20.82 -19.80
CA TRP A 18 21.34 20.57 -18.41
C TRP A 18 20.30 20.90 -17.34
N ILE A 19 19.10 21.29 -17.73
CA ILE A 19 18.00 21.41 -16.79
C ILE A 19 17.41 20.02 -16.60
N GLY A 20 18.08 19.19 -15.82
CA GLY A 20 17.55 17.91 -15.34
C GLY A 20 16.34 18.22 -14.47
N VAL A 21 15.14 17.93 -14.93
CA VAL A 21 13.96 17.86 -14.09
C VAL A 21 14.15 16.61 -13.23
N GLU A 22 14.46 16.81 -11.93
CA GLU A 22 14.40 15.71 -10.97
C GLU A 22 12.97 15.19 -10.92
N ALA A 23 12.71 14.08 -11.60
CA ALA A 23 11.47 13.35 -11.44
C ALA A 23 11.50 12.72 -10.04
N HIS A 24 10.89 13.37 -9.06
CA HIS A 24 10.59 12.74 -7.79
C HIS A 24 9.54 11.65 -8.04
N ALA A 25 10.02 10.44 -8.32
CA ALA A 25 9.19 9.26 -8.13
C ALA A 25 8.80 9.24 -6.64
N SER A 26 7.51 9.11 -6.35
CA SER A 26 7.03 8.90 -4.99
C SER A 26 7.59 7.56 -4.53
N GLU A 27 8.79 7.56 -3.94
CA GLU A 27 9.35 6.38 -3.30
C GLU A 27 8.52 6.05 -2.08
N PHE A 28 8.06 4.80 -2.01
CA PHE A 28 7.52 4.29 -0.76
C PHE A 28 8.67 4.19 0.24
N ASN A 29 8.54 4.87 1.38
CA ASN A 29 9.58 4.89 2.42
C ASN A 29 9.67 3.55 3.19
N PHE A 30 8.91 2.54 2.81
CA PHE A 30 8.92 1.23 3.43
C PHE A 30 8.64 0.11 2.41
N ALA A 31 9.23 -1.04 2.67
CA ALA A 31 8.98 -2.26 1.91
C ALA A 31 7.96 -3.15 2.62
N VAL A 32 7.18 -3.91 1.82
CA VAL A 32 6.12 -4.80 2.28
C VAL A 32 6.34 -6.17 1.68
N THR A 33 6.40 -7.21 2.51
CA THR A 33 6.58 -8.59 2.05
C THR A 33 5.64 -9.51 2.84
N PRO A 34 4.65 -10.19 2.21
CA PRO A 34 3.82 -11.16 2.90
C PRO A 34 4.63 -12.43 3.22
N THR A 35 4.43 -12.97 4.42
CA THR A 35 4.94 -14.29 4.79
C THR A 35 3.92 -15.33 4.36
N ILE A 36 4.22 -16.06 3.29
CA ILE A 36 3.30 -17.03 2.69
C ILE A 36 3.16 -18.25 3.61
N PRO A 37 1.95 -18.57 4.11
CA PRO A 37 1.73 -19.69 5.01
C PRO A 37 1.59 -21.04 4.26
N GLU A 38 1.62 -22.15 5.00
CA GLU A 38 1.59 -23.50 4.40
C GLU A 38 0.28 -23.82 3.67
N ASN A 39 -0.85 -23.30 4.16
CA ASN A 39 -2.18 -23.50 3.56
C ASN A 39 -2.49 -22.53 2.40
N GLN A 40 -1.48 -21.87 1.85
CA GLN A 40 -1.57 -21.11 0.61
C GLN A 40 -1.94 -22.07 -0.54
N VAL A 41 -2.98 -21.70 -1.33
CA VAL A 41 -3.44 -22.54 -2.47
C VAL A 41 -2.41 -22.54 -3.59
N ASP A 42 -1.91 -21.36 -3.98
CA ASP A 42 -0.86 -21.22 -4.98
C ASP A 42 0.34 -20.47 -4.39
N LYS A 43 1.41 -21.22 -4.10
CA LYS A 43 2.64 -20.69 -3.48
C LYS A 43 3.45 -19.77 -4.41
N SER A 44 3.13 -19.70 -5.68
CA SER A 44 3.77 -18.77 -6.63
C SER A 44 3.23 -17.35 -6.52
N LYS A 45 2.09 -17.15 -5.85
CA LYS A 45 1.45 -15.84 -5.66
C LYS A 45 2.12 -15.03 -4.55
N THR A 46 2.14 -13.73 -4.74
CA THR A 46 2.69 -12.75 -3.77
C THR A 46 1.61 -12.12 -2.89
N TYR A 47 0.39 -12.63 -2.93
CA TYR A 47 -0.74 -12.26 -2.09
C TYR A 47 -1.26 -13.50 -1.36
N PHE A 48 -2.04 -13.32 -0.29
CA PHE A 48 -2.63 -14.42 0.44
C PHE A 48 -3.80 -15.04 -0.34
N ASP A 49 -3.68 -16.32 -0.65
CA ASP A 49 -4.72 -17.17 -1.25
C ASP A 49 -4.86 -18.42 -0.39
N LEU A 50 -5.74 -18.34 0.62
CA LEU A 50 -5.77 -19.26 1.73
C LEU A 50 -6.97 -20.21 1.63
N LYS A 51 -6.72 -21.51 1.80
CA LYS A 51 -7.78 -22.49 2.01
C LYS A 51 -8.02 -22.64 3.50
N MET A 52 -9.19 -22.22 3.97
CA MET A 52 -9.58 -22.26 5.37
C MET A 52 -10.91 -23.00 5.55
N VAL A 53 -11.11 -23.62 6.71
CA VAL A 53 -12.36 -24.29 7.07
C VAL A 53 -13.26 -23.35 7.89
N PRO A 54 -14.60 -23.57 7.90
CA PRO A 54 -15.52 -22.77 8.71
C PRO A 54 -15.13 -22.73 10.20
N GLY A 55 -15.21 -21.55 10.81
CA GLY A 55 -14.85 -21.32 12.21
C GLY A 55 -13.36 -21.32 12.53
N ALA A 56 -12.48 -21.60 11.55
CA ALA A 56 -11.03 -21.59 11.80
C ALA A 56 -10.53 -20.17 12.10
N LYS A 57 -9.50 -20.11 12.94
CA LYS A 57 -8.76 -18.88 13.25
C LYS A 57 -7.30 -19.07 12.88
N GLN A 58 -6.76 -18.13 12.12
CA GLN A 58 -5.37 -18.16 11.66
C GLN A 58 -4.79 -16.76 11.68
N THR A 59 -3.53 -16.64 12.10
CA THR A 59 -2.77 -15.40 11.94
C THR A 59 -1.78 -15.58 10.78
N VAL A 60 -1.81 -14.64 9.84
CA VAL A 60 -0.80 -14.48 8.79
C VAL A 60 -0.01 -13.21 9.03
N GLU A 61 1.16 -13.09 8.44
CA GLU A 61 2.10 -12.03 8.75
C GLU A 61 2.54 -11.28 7.51
N ILE A 62 2.69 -9.97 7.65
CA ILE A 62 3.33 -9.11 6.66
C ILE A 62 4.59 -8.52 7.30
N GLN A 63 5.74 -8.70 6.64
CA GLN A 63 6.99 -8.06 7.04
C GLN A 63 7.03 -6.64 6.49
N LEU A 64 7.24 -5.66 7.37
CA LEU A 64 7.40 -4.25 7.04
C LEU A 64 8.85 -3.87 7.31
N ARG A 65 9.53 -3.23 6.34
CA ARG A 65 10.91 -2.79 6.47
C ARG A 65 11.05 -1.31 6.14
N ASN A 66 11.75 -0.59 7.00
CA ASN A 66 12.09 0.81 6.83
C ASN A 66 13.59 0.94 6.64
N ASP A 67 14.03 1.32 5.45
CA ASP A 67 15.44 1.55 5.12
C ASP A 67 15.82 3.04 5.21
N THR A 68 14.91 3.91 5.66
CA THR A 68 15.14 5.36 5.76
C THR A 68 15.78 5.75 7.08
N ASP A 69 16.30 6.98 7.15
CA ASP A 69 16.91 7.58 8.35
C ASP A 69 15.90 8.15 9.36
N GLU A 70 14.58 7.98 9.09
CA GLU A 70 13.51 8.49 9.94
C GLU A 70 12.58 7.39 10.41
N ASP A 71 12.04 7.56 11.64
CA ASP A 71 10.92 6.74 12.10
C ASP A 71 9.66 7.10 11.33
N ILE A 72 8.97 6.07 10.83
CA ILE A 72 7.71 6.23 10.11
C ILE A 72 6.57 5.56 10.88
N THR A 73 5.36 6.11 10.74
CA THR A 73 4.14 5.48 11.23
C THR A 73 3.34 5.01 10.03
N ILE A 74 2.98 3.74 10.01
CA ILE A 74 2.19 3.12 8.96
C ILE A 74 0.77 2.93 9.47
N GLU A 75 -0.19 3.52 8.79
CA GLU A 75 -1.62 3.27 8.98
C GLU A 75 -2.01 2.03 8.18
N ASN A 76 -2.77 1.14 8.81
CA ASN A 76 -3.29 -0.07 8.22
C ASN A 76 -4.81 -0.05 8.18
N THR A 77 -5.37 -0.43 7.04
CA THR A 77 -6.81 -0.58 6.85
C THR A 77 -7.13 -1.87 6.12
N VAL A 78 -8.02 -2.67 6.70
CA VAL A 78 -8.57 -3.86 6.06
C VAL A 78 -9.83 -3.47 5.29
N ASN A 79 -9.89 -3.81 4.02
CA ASN A 79 -11.01 -3.49 3.14
C ASN A 79 -11.53 -4.77 2.48
N SER A 80 -12.84 -4.86 2.29
CA SER A 80 -13.41 -5.89 1.43
C SER A 80 -13.35 -5.47 -0.02
N ALA A 81 -13.20 -6.43 -0.93
CA ALA A 81 -13.30 -6.17 -2.36
C ALA A 81 -14.69 -5.64 -2.71
N THR A 82 -14.76 -4.62 -3.54
CA THR A 82 -15.99 -4.04 -4.06
C THR A 82 -15.86 -3.81 -5.56
N THR A 83 -16.97 -3.92 -6.30
CA THR A 83 -16.97 -3.63 -7.74
C THR A 83 -17.57 -2.26 -7.98
N ASN A 84 -16.85 -1.39 -8.68
CA ASN A 84 -17.34 -0.05 -9.02
C ASN A 84 -18.30 -0.09 -10.22
N LEU A 85 -18.88 1.06 -10.58
CA LEU A 85 -19.83 1.19 -11.68
C LEU A 85 -19.25 0.83 -13.07
N ASN A 86 -17.93 0.83 -13.20
CA ASN A 86 -17.23 0.45 -14.43
C ASN A 86 -16.88 -1.04 -14.48
N GLY A 87 -17.34 -1.84 -13.50
CA GLY A 87 -17.04 -3.27 -13.40
C GLY A 87 -15.64 -3.58 -12.88
N VAL A 88 -14.90 -2.60 -12.36
CA VAL A 88 -13.55 -2.79 -11.82
C VAL A 88 -13.63 -3.16 -10.35
N VAL A 89 -12.89 -4.20 -9.95
CA VAL A 89 -12.77 -4.62 -8.55
C VAL A 89 -11.76 -3.73 -7.83
N GLU A 90 -12.19 -3.11 -6.74
CA GLU A 90 -11.38 -2.26 -5.88
C GLU A 90 -11.13 -2.96 -4.54
N TYR A 91 -9.87 -2.97 -4.10
CA TYR A 91 -9.41 -3.59 -2.85
C TYR A 91 -9.04 -2.57 -1.79
N GLY A 92 -9.01 -1.29 -2.13
CA GLY A 92 -8.71 -0.18 -1.23
C GLY A 92 -9.95 0.39 -0.55
N GLN A 93 -9.72 1.36 0.34
CA GLN A 93 -10.80 2.11 0.97
C GLN A 93 -11.54 2.95 -0.08
N ASN A 94 -12.85 2.74 -0.19
CA ASN A 94 -13.74 3.48 -1.08
C ASN A 94 -15.10 3.73 -0.41
N GLY A 95 -15.94 4.55 -1.06
CA GLY A 95 -17.28 4.87 -0.58
C GLY A 95 -18.39 3.93 -1.08
N ILE A 96 -18.04 2.82 -1.74
CA ILE A 96 -19.00 1.89 -2.32
C ILE A 96 -19.64 1.08 -1.20
N LYS A 97 -20.96 1.08 -1.15
CA LYS A 97 -21.69 0.26 -0.19
C LYS A 97 -21.67 -1.20 -0.66
N PRO A 98 -21.41 -2.15 0.26
CA PRO A 98 -21.50 -3.56 -0.07
C PRO A 98 -22.91 -3.91 -0.62
N ASP A 99 -22.95 -4.86 -1.56
CA ASP A 99 -24.22 -5.38 -2.05
C ASP A 99 -25.02 -6.05 -0.90
N LYS A 100 -26.33 -5.91 -0.92
CA LYS A 100 -27.23 -6.46 0.11
C LYS A 100 -27.21 -8.00 0.16
N THR A 101 -26.79 -8.65 -0.92
CA THR A 101 -26.64 -10.12 -1.00
C THR A 101 -25.30 -10.62 -0.45
N LEU A 102 -24.35 -9.72 -0.19
CA LEU A 102 -23.05 -10.08 0.38
C LEU A 102 -23.24 -10.59 1.81
N ARG A 103 -23.18 -11.92 1.97
CA ARG A 103 -23.41 -12.59 3.25
C ARG A 103 -22.26 -12.35 4.24
N PHE A 104 -21.02 -12.39 3.76
CA PHE A 104 -19.82 -12.23 4.58
C PHE A 104 -18.90 -11.18 3.97
N ASN A 105 -18.57 -10.17 4.76
CA ASN A 105 -17.77 -9.04 4.34
C ASN A 105 -16.36 -9.19 4.96
N LEU A 106 -15.31 -9.42 4.15
CA LEU A 106 -13.97 -9.80 4.61
C LEU A 106 -13.45 -8.94 5.76
N LYS A 107 -13.64 -7.62 5.68
CA LYS A 107 -13.16 -6.69 6.71
C LYS A 107 -13.68 -6.99 8.12
N ASP A 108 -14.82 -7.68 8.24
CA ASP A 108 -15.44 -8.01 9.52
C ASP A 108 -14.84 -9.30 10.13
N TYR A 109 -14.00 -10.00 9.37
CA TYR A 109 -13.37 -11.27 9.72
C TYR A 109 -11.84 -11.21 9.82
N VAL A 110 -11.26 -10.01 9.61
CA VAL A 110 -9.80 -9.80 9.71
C VAL A 110 -9.50 -8.70 10.71
N GLU A 111 -8.79 -9.07 11.77
CA GLU A 111 -8.29 -8.15 12.79
C GLU A 111 -6.81 -7.84 12.55
N ALA A 112 -6.44 -6.56 12.62
CA ALA A 112 -5.07 -6.10 12.50
C ALA A 112 -4.84 -4.82 13.30
N PRO A 113 -3.61 -4.52 13.74
CA PRO A 113 -3.26 -3.22 14.31
C PRO A 113 -3.55 -2.11 13.31
N LYS A 114 -4.21 -1.04 13.76
CA LYS A 114 -4.55 0.12 12.89
C LYS A 114 -3.34 0.95 12.53
N GLU A 115 -2.35 1.00 13.41
CA GLU A 115 -1.10 1.75 13.21
C GLU A 115 0.09 0.94 13.70
N ILE A 116 1.22 1.06 13.01
CA ILE A 116 2.51 0.51 13.40
C ILE A 116 3.56 1.60 13.29
N ILE A 117 4.31 1.81 14.38
CA ILE A 117 5.53 2.63 14.36
C ILE A 117 6.67 1.72 13.90
N LEU A 118 7.31 2.08 12.81
CA LEU A 118 8.44 1.39 12.21
C LEU A 118 9.69 2.29 12.35
N PRO A 119 10.57 2.00 13.30
CA PRO A 119 11.77 2.79 13.51
C PRO A 119 12.67 2.83 12.27
N LYS A 120 13.53 3.83 12.17
CA LYS A 120 14.54 3.91 11.13
C LYS A 120 15.38 2.64 11.10
N HIS A 121 15.79 2.21 9.91
CA HIS A 121 16.63 1.03 9.67
C HIS A 121 16.14 -0.24 10.40
N SER A 122 14.83 -0.44 10.46
CA SER A 122 14.24 -1.56 11.19
C SER A 122 13.23 -2.37 10.37
N GLN A 123 12.93 -3.54 10.89
CA GLN A 123 11.91 -4.42 10.36
C GLN A 123 10.92 -4.77 11.48
N LYS A 124 9.62 -4.83 11.14
CA LYS A 124 8.55 -5.26 12.05
C LYS A 124 7.55 -6.15 11.32
N THR A 125 6.93 -7.03 12.09
CA THR A 125 5.85 -7.88 11.61
C THR A 125 4.50 -7.26 11.91
N LEU A 126 3.65 -7.16 10.89
CA LEU A 126 2.22 -6.82 11.02
C LEU A 126 1.43 -8.13 11.03
N PRO A 127 0.85 -8.53 12.17
CA PRO A 127 -0.02 -9.70 12.23
C PRO A 127 -1.42 -9.35 11.73
N LEU A 128 -2.02 -10.27 10.97
CA LEU A 128 -3.39 -10.23 10.50
C LEU A 128 -4.09 -11.49 11.00
N THR A 129 -5.04 -11.35 11.90
CA THR A 129 -5.79 -12.48 12.44
C THR A 129 -7.10 -12.63 11.69
N ILE A 130 -7.24 -13.74 10.98
CA ILE A 130 -8.42 -14.10 10.20
C ILE A 130 -9.26 -15.07 11.04
N THR A 131 -10.55 -14.78 11.23
CA THR A 131 -11.50 -15.67 11.90
C THR A 131 -12.62 -15.98 10.91
N MET A 132 -12.67 -17.21 10.39
CA MET A 132 -13.68 -17.62 9.41
C MET A 132 -15.09 -17.64 10.00
N PRO A 133 -16.13 -17.35 9.19
CA PRO A 133 -17.52 -17.61 9.58
C PRO A 133 -17.72 -19.05 10.02
N LYS A 134 -18.61 -19.28 10.98
CA LYS A 134 -18.98 -20.64 11.43
C LYS A 134 -19.77 -21.40 10.36
N ASP A 135 -20.56 -20.68 9.58
CA ASP A 135 -21.33 -21.26 8.47
C ASP A 135 -20.47 -21.44 7.24
N SER A 136 -20.60 -22.57 6.58
CA SER A 136 -20.01 -22.79 5.28
C SER A 136 -20.63 -21.90 4.19
N PHE A 137 -19.86 -21.55 3.19
CA PHE A 137 -20.33 -20.85 1.99
C PHE A 137 -19.54 -21.29 0.78
N ASP A 138 -20.15 -21.22 -0.39
CA ASP A 138 -19.48 -21.43 -1.67
C ASP A 138 -18.99 -20.08 -2.20
N GLY A 139 -17.70 -20.01 -2.55
CA GLY A 139 -17.10 -18.80 -3.10
C GLY A 139 -15.83 -18.36 -2.38
N VAL A 140 -15.40 -17.13 -2.67
CA VAL A 140 -14.17 -16.54 -2.14
C VAL A 140 -14.51 -15.25 -1.41
N MET A 141 -14.00 -15.08 -0.19
CA MET A 141 -13.97 -13.80 0.50
C MET A 141 -12.73 -13.05 0.06
N ALA A 142 -12.90 -11.95 -0.67
CA ALA A 142 -11.80 -11.16 -1.20
C ALA A 142 -11.71 -9.77 -0.56
N GLY A 143 -10.51 -9.25 -0.44
CA GLY A 143 -10.25 -7.91 0.07
C GLY A 143 -8.80 -7.51 -0.03
N GLY A 144 -8.48 -6.33 0.50
CA GLY A 144 -7.13 -5.77 0.48
C GLY A 144 -6.71 -5.20 1.83
N ILE A 145 -5.42 -5.25 2.06
CA ILE A 145 -4.75 -4.58 3.17
C ILE A 145 -4.10 -3.33 2.60
N THR A 146 -4.61 -2.16 2.97
CA THR A 146 -4.04 -0.88 2.57
C THR A 146 -3.07 -0.42 3.64
N LEU A 147 -1.81 -0.24 3.26
CA LEU A 147 -0.74 0.28 4.11
C LEU A 147 -0.34 1.66 3.59
N LYS A 148 -0.38 2.66 4.46
CA LYS A 148 -0.07 4.04 4.11
C LYS A 148 0.78 4.69 5.18
N GLU A 149 1.84 5.38 4.77
CA GLU A 149 2.59 6.22 5.69
C GLU A 149 1.75 7.39 6.17
N LYS A 150 1.68 7.56 7.47
CA LYS A 150 1.04 8.70 8.13
C LYS A 150 1.93 9.93 7.97
N LYS A 151 1.49 10.89 7.15
CA LYS A 151 2.25 12.12 6.96
C LYS A 151 2.36 12.89 8.27
N LYS A 152 3.60 13.24 8.66
CA LYS A 152 3.83 14.15 9.78
C LYS A 152 3.17 15.51 9.46
N PRO A 153 2.51 16.17 10.42
CA PRO A 153 2.00 17.52 10.21
C PRO A 153 3.13 18.44 9.76
N ARG A 154 2.95 19.12 8.64
CA ARG A 154 3.92 20.11 8.18
C ARG A 154 3.87 21.30 9.14
N LEU A 155 4.88 21.45 9.99
CA LEU A 155 5.00 22.63 10.83
C LEU A 155 5.16 23.87 9.92
N LEU A 156 4.15 24.72 9.89
CA LEU A 156 4.25 26.02 9.22
C LEU A 156 5.30 26.84 9.99
N ARG A 157 6.47 27.07 9.40
CA ARG A 157 7.41 28.07 9.91
C ARG A 157 6.79 29.45 9.70
N ILE A 158 6.24 30.01 10.77
CA ILE A 158 5.87 31.43 10.80
C ILE A 158 7.18 32.17 10.98
N ASN A 159 7.71 32.78 9.89
CA ASN A 159 8.82 33.74 9.99
C ASN A 159 8.24 34.99 10.64
N GLN A 160 8.47 35.18 11.92
CA GLN A 160 8.34 36.50 12.53
C GLN A 160 9.54 37.32 12.03
N LYS A 161 9.31 38.21 11.05
CA LYS A 161 10.19 39.34 10.79
C LYS A 161 9.92 40.35 11.89
N GLY A 162 10.88 40.52 12.82
CA GLY A 162 11.01 41.67 13.67
C GLY A 162 11.56 42.85 12.88
#